data_55bdb874c9bd9b413f306c1202d12a50
#
_entry.id   55bdb874c9bd9b413f306c1202d12a50
#
_cell.length_a   1.000
_cell.length_b   1.000
_cell.length_c   1.000
_cell.angle_alpha   90.00
_cell.angle_beta   90.00
_cell.angle_gamma   90.00
#
_symmetry.space_group_name_H-M   'P 1'
#
loop_
_entity.id
_entity.type
_entity.pdbx_description
1 polymer ?
#
loop_
_entity_poly.entity_id
_entity_poly.type
_entity_poly.pdbx_seq_one_letter_code
_entity_poly.pdbx_strand_id
1 'polypeptide(L)'
;LANTTISTSTQNKKAMLADAVLASMERQMVWENTVDTSFSSLVSGGGGQVLTIPKHTTPSAGSKSAGSDVTYSADTHGAITLTVDQHKYVAKQIESSAQTWTQPSMFNSEVQQFGYALSKAIDDYIESVIETDSGSISDLGADDTFTSALVRTGMANLLASDVPFDGQVYLTVNSASYASLFAISDFLDASKYGDGRAMQTGKIGMLYGVNVFSSNSVSGTADADEAGYLYHKSAVIHARQQDIKVEKDFSVTALADQVVAHTIYGAVLAFGDRVYEYHNV
;
A
#
# COMPACT_ATOMS: atom_id res chain seq x y z
N LEU A 1 48.17 -29.32 -20.58
CA LEU A 1 46.76 -29.39 -20.90
C LEU A 1 45.99 -29.32 -19.57
N ALA A 2 45.40 -28.15 -19.28
CA ALA A 2 44.57 -28.01 -18.11
C ALA A 2 43.24 -28.76 -18.34
N ASN A 3 42.99 -29.79 -17.57
CA ASN A 3 41.73 -30.54 -17.61
C ASN A 3 40.63 -29.75 -16.96
N THR A 4 39.50 -29.56 -17.67
CA THR A 4 38.32 -28.98 -17.09
C THR A 4 37.71 -29.96 -16.09
N THR A 5 37.88 -29.70 -14.80
CA THR A 5 37.35 -30.53 -13.72
C THR A 5 35.93 -30.06 -13.34
N ILE A 6 35.16 -30.92 -12.67
CA ILE A 6 33.81 -30.60 -12.17
C ILE A 6 33.80 -29.35 -11.25
N SER A 7 34.95 -29.03 -10.63
CA SER A 7 35.09 -27.84 -9.79
C SER A 7 35.33 -26.56 -10.57
N THR A 8 35.84 -26.64 -11.82
CA THR A 8 36.06 -25.49 -12.70
C THR A 8 34.89 -25.21 -13.64
N SER A 9 34.00 -26.20 -13.82
CA SER A 9 32.78 -26.08 -14.65
C SER A 9 31.54 -25.91 -13.77
N THR A 10 31.45 -24.80 -13.07
CA THR A 10 30.27 -24.45 -12.28
C THR A 10 29.02 -24.32 -13.13
N GLN A 11 29.16 -24.05 -14.42
CA GLN A 11 28.04 -23.86 -15.35
C GLN A 11 27.56 -25.18 -16.02
N ASN A 12 28.38 -26.24 -16.06
CA ASN A 12 27.99 -27.53 -16.63
C ASN A 12 27.45 -28.55 -15.60
N LYS A 13 27.36 -28.18 -14.34
CA LYS A 13 26.50 -28.91 -13.42
C LYS A 13 25.09 -28.70 -13.91
N LYS A 14 24.47 -29.72 -14.52
CA LYS A 14 23.01 -29.85 -14.42
C LYS A 14 22.71 -29.90 -12.92
N ALA A 15 22.62 -28.74 -12.28
CA ALA A 15 21.92 -28.66 -11.05
C ALA A 15 20.55 -29.25 -11.39
N MET A 16 20.16 -30.34 -10.73
CA MET A 16 18.78 -30.71 -10.63
C MET A 16 18.16 -29.55 -9.87
N LEU A 17 17.83 -28.48 -10.60
CA LEU A 17 16.91 -27.48 -10.13
C LEU A 17 15.63 -28.27 -9.93
N ALA A 18 15.25 -28.48 -8.66
CA ALA A 18 13.95 -28.98 -8.34
C ALA A 18 12.97 -28.14 -9.16
N ASP A 19 11.98 -28.77 -9.78
CA ASP A 19 10.92 -28.07 -10.52
C ASP A 19 10.12 -27.08 -9.64
N ALA A 20 10.34 -27.09 -8.34
CA ALA A 20 9.91 -26.10 -7.39
C ALA A 20 10.97 -25.00 -7.32
N VAL A 21 10.80 -23.94 -8.11
CA VAL A 21 11.34 -22.63 -7.74
C VAL A 21 10.77 -22.33 -6.36
N LEU A 22 11.65 -22.24 -5.35
CA LEU A 22 11.26 -21.67 -4.07
C LEU A 22 10.76 -20.27 -4.39
N ALA A 23 9.42 -20.12 -4.43
CA ALA A 23 8.83 -18.81 -4.46
C ALA A 23 9.40 -18.04 -3.26
N SER A 24 10.13 -16.97 -3.53
CA SER A 24 10.59 -16.11 -2.45
C SER A 24 9.35 -15.70 -1.66
N MET A 25 9.40 -15.80 -0.34
CA MET A 25 8.30 -15.30 0.49
C MET A 25 8.19 -13.81 0.26
N GLU A 26 7.13 -13.41 -0.42
CA GLU A 26 6.86 -12.03 -0.82
C GLU A 26 6.03 -11.36 0.25
N ARG A 27 6.25 -10.06 0.47
CA ARG A 27 5.41 -9.31 1.40
C ARG A 27 3.98 -9.20 0.84
N GLN A 28 3.00 -9.22 1.73
CA GLN A 28 1.61 -8.98 1.36
C GLN A 28 1.42 -7.50 1.01
N MET A 29 0.83 -7.21 -0.16
CA MET A 29 0.43 -5.85 -0.53
C MET A 29 -0.84 -5.48 0.24
N VAL A 30 -0.82 -4.32 0.88
CA VAL A 30 -1.89 -3.87 1.79
C VAL A 30 -2.59 -2.63 1.26
N TRP A 31 -1.82 -1.62 0.85
CA TRP A 31 -2.30 -0.27 0.61
C TRP A 31 -3.34 -0.18 -0.50
N GLU A 32 -3.12 -0.82 -1.62
CA GLU A 32 -4.05 -0.76 -2.74
C GLU A 32 -5.45 -1.28 -2.39
N ASN A 33 -5.54 -2.27 -1.50
CA ASN A 33 -6.82 -2.86 -1.08
C ASN A 33 -7.54 -2.02 -0.02
N THR A 34 -6.84 -1.09 0.63
CA THR A 34 -7.35 -0.30 1.76
C THR A 34 -7.66 1.14 1.39
N VAL A 35 -7.34 1.58 0.16
CA VAL A 35 -7.64 2.91 -0.37
C VAL A 35 -8.81 2.91 -1.35
N ASP A 36 -9.30 4.09 -1.73
CA ASP A 36 -10.38 4.23 -2.68
C ASP A 36 -9.87 4.14 -4.13
N THR A 37 -10.31 3.12 -4.85
CA THR A 37 -9.98 2.86 -6.26
C THR A 37 -11.14 3.12 -7.22
N SER A 38 -12.24 3.70 -6.74
CA SER A 38 -13.47 3.88 -7.53
C SER A 38 -13.28 4.73 -8.79
N PHE A 39 -12.30 5.63 -8.78
CA PHE A 39 -12.00 6.54 -9.87
C PHE A 39 -11.12 5.93 -10.98
N SER A 40 -10.60 4.72 -10.81
CA SER A 40 -9.75 4.05 -11.80
C SER A 40 -10.46 3.89 -13.16
N SER A 41 -11.76 3.63 -13.16
CA SER A 41 -12.56 3.50 -14.38
C SER A 41 -12.65 4.79 -15.22
N LEU A 42 -12.55 5.95 -14.60
CA LEU A 42 -12.61 7.26 -15.27
C LEU A 42 -11.29 7.62 -15.96
N VAL A 43 -10.18 7.08 -15.46
CA VAL A 43 -8.82 7.36 -15.96
C VAL A 43 -8.39 6.30 -16.96
N SER A 44 -8.89 5.06 -16.84
CA SER A 44 -8.57 3.96 -17.73
C SER A 44 -9.12 4.23 -19.15
N GLY A 45 -8.40 3.76 -20.17
CA GLY A 45 -8.85 3.91 -21.56
C GLY A 45 -8.59 5.27 -22.22
N GLY A 46 -7.66 6.08 -21.71
CA GLY A 46 -7.24 7.32 -22.35
C GLY A 46 -7.96 8.58 -21.84
N GLY A 47 -8.52 8.53 -20.63
CA GLY A 47 -9.23 9.64 -19.99
C GLY A 47 -8.38 10.87 -19.59
N GLY A 48 -7.10 10.92 -20.00
CA GLY A 48 -6.20 12.00 -19.68
C GLY A 48 -5.29 11.70 -18.46
N GLN A 49 -4.34 12.58 -18.23
CA GLN A 49 -3.36 12.43 -17.16
C GLN A 49 -3.86 13.02 -15.82
N VAL A 50 -4.81 13.93 -15.88
CA VAL A 50 -5.29 14.69 -14.72
C VAL A 50 -6.82 14.52 -14.60
N LEU A 51 -7.25 14.05 -13.45
CA LEU A 51 -8.66 13.97 -13.08
C LEU A 51 -8.94 15.01 -11.97
N THR A 52 -9.85 15.93 -12.25
CA THR A 52 -10.32 16.91 -11.25
C THR A 52 -11.61 16.43 -10.61
N ILE A 53 -11.57 16.19 -9.31
CA ILE A 53 -12.70 15.71 -8.51
C ILE A 53 -13.26 16.92 -7.72
N PRO A 54 -14.51 17.33 -7.95
CA PRO A 54 -15.09 18.45 -7.23
C PRO A 54 -15.29 18.08 -5.75
N LYS A 55 -14.84 18.96 -4.85
CA LYS A 55 -15.07 18.85 -3.41
C LYS A 55 -16.12 19.89 -3.01
N HIS A 56 -17.28 19.43 -2.56
CA HIS A 56 -18.33 20.32 -2.05
C HIS A 56 -18.04 20.71 -0.61
N THR A 57 -18.28 21.97 -0.29
CA THR A 57 -18.24 22.45 1.08
C THR A 57 -19.61 22.19 1.73
N THR A 58 -19.62 21.63 2.93
CA THR A 58 -20.86 21.40 3.66
C THR A 58 -21.45 22.74 4.08
N PRO A 59 -22.67 23.11 3.62
CA PRO A 59 -23.33 24.37 4.01
C PRO A 59 -23.75 24.32 5.48
N SER A 60 -23.63 25.42 6.19
CA SER A 60 -24.13 25.56 7.56
C SER A 60 -25.62 25.83 7.58
N ALA A 61 -26.35 25.16 8.48
CA ALA A 61 -27.76 25.44 8.69
C ALA A 61 -27.95 26.79 9.39
N GLY A 62 -28.73 27.63 8.77
CA GLY A 62 -29.16 28.92 9.36
C GLY A 62 -30.47 28.80 10.13
N SER A 63 -30.66 29.63 11.17
CA SER A 63 -31.91 29.73 11.89
C SER A 63 -32.72 30.89 11.34
N LYS A 64 -34.01 30.66 11.04
CA LYS A 64 -34.96 31.69 10.61
C LYS A 64 -35.91 32.08 11.74
N SER A 65 -36.00 33.37 12.03
CA SER A 65 -37.03 33.92 12.92
C SER A 65 -38.30 34.24 12.15
N ALA A 66 -39.45 34.24 12.83
CA ALA A 66 -40.71 34.62 12.23
C ALA A 66 -40.65 36.08 11.73
N GLY A 67 -41.00 36.31 10.44
CA GLY A 67 -41.00 37.64 9.83
C GLY A 67 -39.65 38.12 9.27
N SER A 68 -38.57 37.36 9.38
CA SER A 68 -37.28 37.69 8.72
C SER A 68 -37.08 36.90 7.43
N ASP A 69 -36.28 37.43 6.49
CA ASP A 69 -35.94 36.77 5.26
C ASP A 69 -34.83 35.73 5.47
N VAL A 70 -34.72 34.74 4.55
CA VAL A 70 -33.67 33.75 4.53
C VAL A 70 -32.42 34.36 3.89
N THR A 71 -31.25 34.16 4.52
CA THR A 71 -29.98 34.60 3.96
C THR A 71 -29.43 33.49 3.05
N TYR A 72 -29.15 33.84 1.81
CA TYR A 72 -28.52 32.92 0.83
C TYR A 72 -27.01 33.06 0.90
N SER A 73 -26.30 31.93 1.02
CA SER A 73 -24.85 31.88 0.89
C SER A 73 -24.47 31.33 -0.49
N ALA A 74 -23.41 31.88 -1.08
CA ALA A 74 -22.84 31.32 -2.30
C ALA A 74 -22.17 29.97 -1.99
N ASP A 75 -22.37 29.00 -2.86
CA ASP A 75 -21.65 27.71 -2.77
C ASP A 75 -20.22 27.86 -3.28
N THR A 76 -19.27 27.36 -2.51
CA THR A 76 -17.85 27.40 -2.86
C THR A 76 -17.37 25.99 -3.10
N HIS A 77 -16.95 25.69 -4.33
CA HIS A 77 -16.44 24.39 -4.68
C HIS A 77 -14.91 24.39 -4.61
N GLY A 78 -14.35 23.45 -3.85
CA GLY A 78 -12.95 23.06 -3.95
C GLY A 78 -12.76 21.97 -5.02
N ALA A 79 -11.54 21.68 -5.38
CA ALA A 79 -11.20 20.60 -6.29
C ALA A 79 -10.01 19.81 -5.74
N ILE A 80 -10.10 18.48 -5.85
CA ILE A 80 -9.00 17.55 -5.62
C ILE A 80 -8.48 17.14 -6.98
N THR A 81 -7.19 17.30 -7.21
CA THR A 81 -6.56 16.97 -8.49
C THR A 81 -5.77 15.68 -8.36
N LEU A 82 -6.26 14.61 -8.98
CA LEU A 82 -5.54 13.35 -9.10
C LEU A 82 -4.72 13.37 -10.40
N THR A 83 -3.41 13.30 -10.27
CA THR A 83 -2.49 13.23 -11.41
C THR A 83 -1.96 11.81 -11.54
N VAL A 84 -2.05 11.26 -12.76
CA VAL A 84 -1.47 9.95 -13.10
C VAL A 84 -0.12 10.21 -13.74
N ASP A 85 0.93 10.21 -12.93
CA ASP A 85 2.30 10.59 -13.32
C ASP A 85 3.32 9.44 -13.15
N GLN A 86 2.92 8.35 -12.49
CA GLN A 86 3.82 7.23 -12.25
C GLN A 86 3.76 6.22 -13.39
N HIS A 87 4.83 6.17 -14.18
CA HIS A 87 5.04 5.11 -15.16
C HIS A 87 6.21 4.25 -14.72
N LYS A 88 5.92 3.09 -14.13
CA LYS A 88 6.94 2.16 -13.61
C LYS A 88 7.06 0.97 -14.55
N TYR A 89 8.29 0.50 -14.72
CA TYR A 89 8.58 -0.69 -15.52
C TYR A 89 9.65 -1.56 -14.87
N VAL A 90 9.61 -2.83 -15.20
CA VAL A 90 10.68 -3.80 -14.95
C VAL A 90 11.01 -4.44 -16.28
N ALA A 91 12.29 -4.46 -16.63
CA ALA A 91 12.77 -5.02 -17.89
C ALA A 91 13.91 -6.00 -17.66
N LYS A 92 13.89 -7.10 -18.38
CA LYS A 92 14.99 -8.06 -18.45
C LYS A 92 15.28 -8.45 -19.88
N GLN A 93 16.55 -8.74 -20.13
CA GLN A 93 17.04 -9.25 -21.40
C GLN A 93 17.73 -10.60 -21.15
N ILE A 94 17.31 -11.62 -21.89
CA ILE A 94 17.79 -12.99 -21.73
C ILE A 94 18.39 -13.43 -23.05
N GLU A 95 19.70 -13.65 -23.08
CA GLU A 95 20.40 -14.11 -24.27
C GLU A 95 19.93 -15.49 -24.72
N SER A 96 19.87 -15.70 -26.05
CA SER A 96 19.47 -16.98 -26.63
C SER A 96 20.39 -18.14 -26.22
N SER A 97 21.66 -17.86 -25.98
CA SER A 97 22.63 -18.83 -25.44
C SER A 97 22.23 -19.29 -24.05
N ALA A 98 21.84 -18.36 -23.16
CA ALA A 98 21.38 -18.65 -21.80
C ALA A 98 20.09 -19.49 -21.81
N GLN A 99 19.15 -19.17 -22.70
CA GLN A 99 17.91 -19.96 -22.87
C GLN A 99 18.16 -21.39 -23.31
N THR A 100 19.12 -21.61 -24.21
CA THR A 100 19.46 -22.96 -24.69
C THR A 100 20.10 -23.83 -23.57
N TRP A 101 20.79 -23.18 -22.64
CA TRP A 101 21.47 -23.86 -21.55
C TRP A 101 20.68 -23.94 -20.25
N THR A 102 19.57 -23.19 -20.15
CA THR A 102 18.74 -23.08 -18.94
C THR A 102 17.37 -23.74 -19.18
N GLN A 103 16.73 -24.20 -18.10
CA GLN A 103 15.40 -24.79 -18.21
C GLN A 103 14.32 -23.75 -18.53
N PRO A 104 13.32 -24.09 -19.37
CA PRO A 104 12.23 -23.18 -19.74
C PRO A 104 11.38 -22.67 -18.56
N SER A 105 11.37 -23.39 -17.43
CA SER A 105 10.62 -23.00 -16.22
C SER A 105 11.14 -21.74 -15.55
N MET A 106 12.40 -21.36 -15.73
CA MET A 106 12.97 -20.14 -15.15
C MET A 106 12.34 -18.87 -15.71
N PHE A 107 11.96 -18.88 -16.97
CA PHE A 107 11.33 -17.71 -17.60
C PHE A 107 9.98 -17.34 -16.94
N ASN A 108 9.15 -18.34 -16.67
CA ASN A 108 7.84 -18.11 -16.06
C ASN A 108 7.95 -17.59 -14.61
N SER A 109 8.94 -18.06 -13.86
CA SER A 109 9.18 -17.56 -12.50
C SER A 109 9.69 -16.13 -12.49
N GLU A 110 10.50 -15.72 -13.47
CA GLU A 110 10.96 -14.34 -13.61
C GLU A 110 9.83 -13.37 -13.95
N VAL A 111 8.88 -13.77 -14.79
CA VAL A 111 7.70 -12.96 -15.12
C VAL A 111 6.81 -12.74 -13.89
N GLN A 112 6.67 -13.73 -13.02
CA GLN A 112 5.96 -13.56 -11.74
C GLN A 112 6.64 -12.53 -10.84
N GLN A 113 7.98 -12.53 -10.79
CA GLN A 113 8.75 -11.54 -10.03
C GLN A 113 8.56 -10.10 -10.56
N PHE A 114 8.31 -9.92 -11.85
CA PHE A 114 7.98 -8.60 -12.40
C PHE A 114 6.67 -8.07 -11.87
N GLY A 115 5.63 -8.91 -11.83
CA GLY A 115 4.35 -8.57 -11.24
C GLY A 115 4.48 -8.15 -9.78
N TYR A 116 5.24 -8.91 -9.00
CA TYR A 116 5.52 -8.59 -7.61
C TYR A 116 6.25 -7.24 -7.45
N ALA A 117 7.32 -7.03 -8.23
CA ALA A 117 8.11 -5.79 -8.15
C ALA A 117 7.28 -4.55 -8.49
N LEU A 118 6.39 -4.64 -9.50
CA LEU A 118 5.49 -3.54 -9.87
C LEU A 118 4.40 -3.32 -8.82
N SER A 119 3.81 -4.37 -8.27
CA SER A 119 2.81 -4.25 -7.20
C SER A 119 3.44 -3.66 -5.93
N LYS A 120 4.67 -4.05 -5.61
CA LYS A 120 5.43 -3.45 -4.52
C LYS A 120 5.66 -1.94 -4.75
N ALA A 121 6.01 -1.54 -5.96
CA ALA A 121 6.23 -0.13 -6.29
C ALA A 121 4.94 0.70 -6.18
N ILE A 122 3.77 0.11 -6.47
CA ILE A 122 2.47 0.77 -6.26
C ILE A 122 2.21 0.94 -4.76
N ASP A 123 2.42 -0.11 -3.99
CA ASP A 123 2.18 -0.14 -2.55
C ASP A 123 3.07 0.89 -1.83
N ASP A 124 4.36 0.95 -2.16
CA ASP A 124 5.31 1.92 -1.63
C ASP A 124 4.95 3.38 -2.03
N TYR A 125 4.43 3.57 -3.25
CA TYR A 125 4.01 4.90 -3.70
C TYR A 125 2.77 5.41 -2.97
N ILE A 126 1.76 4.55 -2.74
CA ILE A 126 0.56 4.93 -2.00
C ILE A 126 0.94 5.36 -0.57
N GLU A 127 1.84 4.63 0.06
CA GLU A 127 2.33 4.97 1.39
C GLU A 127 3.04 6.32 1.40
N SER A 128 3.95 6.60 0.47
CA SER A 128 4.64 7.89 0.37
C SER A 128 3.70 9.09 0.16
N VAL A 129 2.54 8.88 -0.49
CA VAL A 129 1.51 9.92 -0.64
C VAL A 129 0.80 10.20 0.69
N ILE A 130 0.62 9.18 1.53
CA ILE A 130 0.04 9.34 2.87
C ILE A 130 1.01 10.07 3.78
N GLU A 131 2.29 9.68 3.78
CA GLU A 131 3.36 10.27 4.56
C GLU A 131 3.50 11.78 4.32
N THR A 132 3.46 12.20 3.05
CA THR A 132 3.75 13.59 2.66
C THR A 132 2.75 14.61 3.22
N ASP A 133 1.50 14.22 3.47
CA ASP A 133 0.38 15.15 3.75
C ASP A 133 -0.50 14.70 4.93
N SER A 134 -0.01 13.81 5.81
CA SER A 134 -0.76 13.38 7.00
C SER A 134 -1.04 14.58 7.93
N GLY A 135 -2.31 14.76 8.27
CA GLY A 135 -2.77 15.98 8.95
C GLY A 135 -2.60 16.00 10.47
N SER A 136 -2.38 14.86 11.10
CA SER A 136 -2.27 14.74 12.57
C SER A 136 -1.25 13.69 12.94
N ILE A 137 -0.31 14.06 13.78
CA ILE A 137 0.83 13.22 14.20
C ILE A 137 0.71 12.94 15.70
N SER A 138 1.01 11.72 16.13
CA SER A 138 1.16 11.33 17.53
C SER A 138 2.46 10.60 17.76
N ASP A 139 3.19 11.03 18.75
CA ASP A 139 4.36 10.35 19.27
C ASP A 139 3.96 9.10 20.05
N LEU A 140 4.64 7.98 19.82
CA LEU A 140 4.50 6.74 20.57
C LEU A 140 5.12 6.81 21.97
N GLY A 141 5.94 7.82 22.24
CA GLY A 141 6.68 8.02 23.50
C GLY A 141 7.99 7.23 23.54
N ALA A 142 8.74 7.42 24.61
CA ALA A 142 10.11 6.92 24.77
C ALA A 142 10.30 5.39 24.66
N ASP A 143 9.23 4.63 24.69
CA ASP A 143 9.28 3.15 24.60
C ASP A 143 8.91 2.63 23.20
N ASP A 144 8.62 3.49 22.24
CA ASP A 144 8.25 3.17 20.84
C ASP A 144 7.18 2.08 20.71
N THR A 145 6.25 2.03 21.68
CA THR A 145 5.26 0.97 21.75
C THR A 145 3.84 1.46 21.59
N PHE A 146 3.06 0.78 20.75
CA PHE A 146 1.63 1.02 20.67
C PHE A 146 0.93 0.63 21.97
N THR A 147 0.20 1.57 22.54
CA THR A 147 -0.66 1.35 23.69
C THR A 147 -2.14 1.45 23.29
N SER A 148 -3.01 0.85 24.08
CA SER A 148 -4.46 0.97 23.87
C SER A 148 -4.94 2.44 23.93
N ALA A 149 -4.25 3.27 24.70
CA ALA A 149 -4.54 4.70 24.81
C ALA A 149 -4.25 5.44 23.52
N LEU A 150 -3.12 5.17 22.87
CA LEU A 150 -2.72 5.81 21.61
C LEU A 150 -3.70 5.47 20.48
N VAL A 151 -4.08 4.21 20.33
CA VAL A 151 -5.07 3.80 19.33
C VAL A 151 -6.41 4.51 19.56
N ARG A 152 -6.87 4.57 20.82
CA ARG A 152 -8.11 5.30 21.16
C ARG A 152 -8.01 6.81 20.90
N THR A 153 -6.84 7.41 21.12
CA THR A 153 -6.61 8.84 20.80
C THR A 153 -6.72 9.08 19.30
N GLY A 154 -6.08 8.26 18.47
CA GLY A 154 -6.21 8.35 17.01
C GLY A 154 -7.67 8.19 16.55
N MET A 155 -8.39 7.22 17.11
CA MET A 155 -9.83 7.05 16.83
C MET A 155 -10.64 8.28 17.24
N ALA A 156 -10.36 8.88 18.42
CA ALA A 156 -11.04 10.07 18.88
C ALA A 156 -10.81 11.27 17.94
N ASN A 157 -9.60 11.41 17.40
CA ASN A 157 -9.26 12.45 16.44
C ASN A 157 -9.99 12.25 15.11
N LEU A 158 -10.07 11.02 14.59
CA LEU A 158 -10.86 10.74 13.39
C LEU A 158 -12.35 11.03 13.60
N LEU A 159 -12.91 10.66 14.76
CA LEU A 159 -14.29 10.98 15.11
C LEU A 159 -14.53 12.51 15.25
N ALA A 160 -13.56 13.26 15.78
CA ALA A 160 -13.62 14.72 15.85
C ALA A 160 -13.61 15.38 14.46
N SER A 161 -13.06 14.70 13.46
CA SER A 161 -13.09 15.09 12.05
C SER A 161 -14.32 14.56 11.30
N ASP A 162 -15.35 14.12 12.00
CA ASP A 162 -16.61 13.57 11.44
C ASP A 162 -16.41 12.36 10.52
N VAL A 163 -15.36 11.55 10.75
CA VAL A 163 -15.10 10.34 9.98
C VAL A 163 -16.02 9.21 10.46
N PRO A 164 -16.83 8.60 9.58
CA PRO A 164 -17.71 7.50 9.95
C PRO A 164 -16.91 6.22 10.24
N PHE A 165 -17.27 5.50 11.32
CA PHE A 165 -16.76 4.17 11.61
C PHE A 165 -17.68 3.10 10.99
N ASP A 166 -17.64 2.99 9.68
CA ASP A 166 -18.45 2.08 8.86
C ASP A 166 -17.77 0.72 8.57
N GLY A 167 -16.65 0.43 9.27
CA GLY A 167 -15.83 -0.75 9.03
C GLY A 167 -14.77 -0.56 7.95
N GLN A 168 -14.63 0.65 7.39
CA GLN A 168 -13.63 1.00 6.38
C GLN A 168 -12.49 1.85 6.96
N VAL A 169 -12.27 1.75 8.27
CA VAL A 169 -11.13 2.34 8.96
C VAL A 169 -10.04 1.29 9.09
N TYR A 170 -8.83 1.67 8.73
CA TYR A 170 -7.66 0.79 8.70
C TYR A 170 -6.54 1.35 9.56
N LEU A 171 -5.85 0.47 10.27
CA LEU A 171 -4.61 0.75 10.97
C LEU A 171 -3.51 -0.09 10.31
N THR A 172 -2.61 0.56 9.60
CA THR A 172 -1.46 -0.10 9.00
C THR A 172 -0.22 0.29 9.75
N VAL A 173 0.52 -0.69 10.27
CA VAL A 173 1.69 -0.50 11.13
C VAL A 173 2.91 -1.25 10.58
N ASN A 174 4.09 -0.82 10.98
CA ASN A 174 5.32 -1.53 10.69
C ASN A 174 5.42 -2.85 11.50
N SER A 175 6.39 -3.69 11.20
CA SER A 175 6.54 -5.01 11.83
C SER A 175 6.85 -4.93 13.33
N ALA A 176 7.60 -3.93 13.79
CA ALA A 176 7.94 -3.73 15.19
C ALA A 176 6.70 -3.29 16.00
N SER A 177 5.99 -2.29 15.49
CA SER A 177 4.74 -1.80 16.07
C SER A 177 3.65 -2.87 16.07
N TYR A 178 3.59 -3.72 15.04
CA TYR A 178 2.66 -4.86 15.01
C TYR A 178 2.91 -5.83 16.15
N ALA A 179 4.19 -6.11 16.47
CA ALA A 179 4.53 -6.95 17.60
C ALA A 179 4.11 -6.33 18.95
N SER A 180 4.22 -5.00 19.09
CA SER A 180 3.80 -4.29 20.31
C SER A 180 2.30 -4.30 20.54
N LEU A 181 1.50 -4.35 19.46
CA LEU A 181 0.04 -4.48 19.55
C LEU A 181 -0.40 -5.77 20.26
N PHE A 182 0.36 -6.86 20.15
CA PHE A 182 0.08 -8.09 20.91
C PHE A 182 0.31 -7.95 22.41
N ALA A 183 1.10 -6.97 22.86
CA ALA A 183 1.31 -6.72 24.27
C ALA A 183 0.14 -5.98 24.96
N ILE A 184 -0.81 -5.46 24.17
CA ILE A 184 -2.00 -4.79 24.71
C ILE A 184 -2.88 -5.81 25.43
N SER A 185 -3.03 -5.65 26.75
CA SER A 185 -3.77 -6.59 27.61
C SER A 185 -5.24 -6.76 27.22
N ASP A 186 -5.86 -5.72 26.64
CA ASP A 186 -7.24 -5.76 26.19
C ASP A 186 -7.44 -6.78 25.05
N PHE A 187 -6.38 -7.11 24.32
CA PHE A 187 -6.37 -8.14 23.27
C PHE A 187 -6.16 -9.55 23.81
N LEU A 188 -5.30 -9.67 24.81
CA LEU A 188 -4.89 -10.96 25.37
C LEU A 188 -5.98 -11.59 26.25
N ASP A 189 -6.93 -10.80 26.71
CA ASP A 189 -7.99 -11.28 27.60
C ASP A 189 -9.13 -11.94 26.79
N ALA A 190 -8.89 -13.17 26.38
CA ALA A 190 -9.88 -14.00 25.67
C ALA A 190 -11.22 -14.13 26.44
N SER A 191 -11.22 -13.91 27.76
CA SER A 191 -12.41 -13.95 28.59
C SER A 191 -13.34 -12.76 28.33
N LYS A 192 -12.82 -11.64 27.86
CA LYS A 192 -13.61 -10.43 27.53
C LYS A 192 -14.30 -10.52 26.16
N TYR A 193 -13.70 -11.22 25.20
CA TYR A 193 -14.14 -11.22 23.80
C TYR A 193 -14.64 -12.59 23.29
N GLY A 194 -14.58 -13.63 24.12
CA GLY A 194 -15.15 -14.95 23.80
C GLY A 194 -14.43 -15.75 22.69
N ASP A 195 -13.40 -15.21 22.06
CA ASP A 195 -12.68 -15.88 20.98
C ASP A 195 -11.15 -15.64 21.07
N GLY A 196 -10.44 -16.63 21.59
CA GLY A 196 -8.96 -16.59 21.75
C GLY A 196 -8.16 -16.76 20.44
N ARG A 197 -8.77 -16.51 19.29
CA ARG A 197 -8.17 -16.78 17.97
C ARG A 197 -6.96 -15.92 17.66
N ALA A 198 -6.90 -14.68 18.14
CA ALA A 198 -5.76 -13.79 17.88
C ALA A 198 -4.44 -14.38 18.42
N MET A 199 -4.45 -14.96 19.62
CA MET A 199 -3.28 -15.66 20.17
C MET A 199 -2.89 -16.92 19.41
N GLN A 200 -3.88 -17.63 18.83
CA GLN A 200 -3.62 -18.89 18.13
C GLN A 200 -3.15 -18.67 16.69
N THR A 201 -3.64 -17.63 16.02
CA THR A 201 -3.37 -17.39 14.60
C THR A 201 -2.26 -16.38 14.35
N GLY A 202 -1.86 -15.59 15.35
CA GLY A 202 -0.89 -14.50 15.19
C GLY A 202 -1.39 -13.37 14.27
N LYS A 203 -2.71 -13.29 14.03
CA LYS A 203 -3.33 -12.23 13.23
C LYS A 203 -4.22 -11.36 14.10
N ILE A 204 -3.93 -10.07 14.13
CA ILE A 204 -4.83 -9.06 14.66
C ILE A 204 -5.80 -8.74 13.53
N GLY A 205 -7.03 -9.23 13.60
CA GLY A 205 -8.03 -8.95 12.57
C GLY A 205 -8.63 -7.57 12.71
N MET A 206 -9.14 -7.26 13.90
CA MET A 206 -9.84 -6.00 14.19
C MET A 206 -9.57 -5.56 15.63
N LEU A 207 -9.27 -4.27 15.81
CA LEU A 207 -9.04 -3.63 17.11
C LEU A 207 -9.98 -2.45 17.29
N TYR A 208 -10.84 -2.47 18.30
CA TYR A 208 -11.83 -1.41 18.55
C TYR A 208 -12.67 -1.01 17.31
N GLY A 209 -12.96 -1.96 16.42
CA GLY A 209 -13.69 -1.67 15.17
C GLY A 209 -12.82 -1.21 14.00
N VAL A 210 -11.50 -1.17 14.16
CA VAL A 210 -10.52 -0.83 13.13
C VAL A 210 -9.84 -2.09 12.60
N ASN A 211 -9.73 -2.22 11.28
CA ASN A 211 -9.01 -3.33 10.64
C ASN A 211 -7.50 -3.10 10.73
N VAL A 212 -6.76 -4.07 11.28
CA VAL A 212 -5.32 -3.94 11.50
C VAL A 212 -4.54 -4.75 10.47
N PHE A 213 -3.59 -4.09 9.83
CA PHE A 213 -2.65 -4.68 8.89
C PHE A 213 -1.20 -4.35 9.27
N SER A 214 -0.28 -5.23 8.87
CA SER A 214 1.15 -4.95 8.94
C SER A 214 1.70 -4.77 7.52
N SER A 215 2.51 -3.75 7.31
CA SER A 215 3.20 -3.52 6.06
C SER A 215 4.67 -3.15 6.31
N ASN A 216 5.56 -3.79 5.54
CA ASN A 216 6.98 -3.44 5.56
C ASN A 216 7.31 -2.24 4.64
N SER A 217 6.31 -1.60 4.04
CA SER A 217 6.50 -0.32 3.37
C SER A 217 6.59 0.82 4.39
N VAL A 218 5.84 0.72 5.49
CA VAL A 218 5.94 1.70 6.57
C VAL A 218 7.37 1.69 7.09
N SER A 219 8.11 2.76 6.80
CA SER A 219 9.53 2.87 7.11
C SER A 219 9.69 3.25 8.58
N GLY A 220 10.14 2.38 9.41
CA GLY A 220 10.32 2.70 10.82
C GLY A 220 11.33 1.78 11.46
N THR A 221 12.58 2.22 11.54
CA THR A 221 13.64 1.51 12.25
C THR A 221 14.43 2.37 13.21
N ALA A 222 14.21 3.68 13.27
CA ALA A 222 14.97 4.59 14.13
C ALA A 222 14.10 5.76 14.63
N ASP A 223 14.63 6.53 15.58
CA ASP A 223 14.04 7.75 16.11
C ASP A 223 13.57 8.68 14.98
N ALA A 224 12.34 9.13 15.02
CA ALA A 224 11.66 9.99 14.07
C ALA A 224 11.11 9.28 12.80
N ASP A 225 10.93 7.96 12.85
CA ASP A 225 10.36 7.19 11.74
C ASP A 225 8.87 6.87 11.96
N GLU A 226 8.13 6.68 10.88
CA GLU A 226 6.72 6.32 10.93
C GLU A 226 6.52 4.94 11.56
N ALA A 227 5.65 4.86 12.54
CA ALA A 227 5.28 3.60 13.18
C ALA A 227 4.01 2.99 12.58
N GLY A 228 3.14 3.84 12.07
CA GLY A 228 1.91 3.42 11.44
C GLY A 228 0.94 4.55 11.11
N TYR A 229 -0.10 4.19 10.36
CA TYR A 229 -1.14 5.10 9.90
C TYR A 229 -2.51 4.54 10.23
N LEU A 230 -3.34 5.37 10.85
CA LEU A 230 -4.77 5.12 11.06
C LEU A 230 -5.56 6.00 10.10
N TYR A 231 -6.30 5.41 9.18
CA TYR A 231 -6.98 6.16 8.13
C TYR A 231 -8.29 5.52 7.71
N HIS A 232 -9.17 6.34 7.15
CA HIS A 232 -10.38 5.87 6.49
C HIS A 232 -10.12 5.65 4.99
N LYS A 233 -10.75 4.65 4.40
CA LYS A 233 -10.60 4.29 2.97
C LYS A 233 -10.69 5.48 2.02
N SER A 234 -11.60 6.42 2.27
CA SER A 234 -11.81 7.58 1.43
C SER A 234 -10.75 8.69 1.59
N ALA A 235 -9.77 8.51 2.48
CA ALA A 235 -8.72 9.51 2.66
C ALA A 235 -7.81 9.61 1.43
N VAL A 236 -7.49 8.47 0.83
CA VAL A 236 -6.59 8.38 -0.32
C VAL A 236 -7.33 7.83 -1.53
N ILE A 237 -7.16 8.48 -2.65
CA ILE A 237 -7.68 8.04 -3.95
C ILE A 237 -6.51 7.55 -4.78
N HIS A 238 -6.58 6.30 -5.20
CA HIS A 238 -5.64 5.67 -6.11
C HIS A 238 -6.34 5.33 -7.42
N ALA A 239 -5.68 5.60 -8.56
CA ALA A 239 -6.21 5.21 -9.86
C ALA A 239 -5.12 4.61 -10.76
N ARG A 240 -5.45 3.47 -11.37
CA ARG A 240 -4.64 2.88 -12.43
C ARG A 240 -5.18 3.29 -13.78
N GLN A 241 -4.32 3.87 -14.60
CA GLN A 241 -4.64 4.14 -16.01
C GLN A 241 -4.38 2.91 -16.87
N GLN A 242 -3.33 2.16 -16.53
CA GLN A 242 -2.96 0.93 -17.20
C GLN A 242 -2.57 -0.13 -16.18
N ASP A 243 -3.24 -1.27 -16.24
CA ASP A 243 -2.87 -2.45 -15.48
C ASP A 243 -1.50 -2.98 -15.91
N ILE A 244 -0.93 -3.87 -15.10
CA ILE A 244 0.37 -4.48 -15.40
C ILE A 244 0.28 -5.21 -16.74
N LYS A 245 0.99 -4.68 -17.73
CA LYS A 245 1.10 -5.25 -19.07
C LYS A 245 2.49 -5.80 -19.29
N VAL A 246 2.57 -7.03 -19.76
CA VAL A 246 3.84 -7.69 -20.08
C VAL A 246 3.98 -7.77 -21.59
N GLU A 247 5.09 -7.26 -22.09
CA GLU A 247 5.44 -7.28 -23.52
C GLU A 247 6.75 -8.04 -23.71
N LYS A 248 6.81 -8.83 -24.79
CA LYS A 248 7.99 -9.60 -25.16
C LYS A 248 8.36 -9.27 -26.58
N ASP A 249 9.66 -9.02 -26.81
CA ASP A 249 10.21 -8.82 -28.16
C ASP A 249 11.59 -9.49 -28.27
N PHE A 250 12.04 -9.77 -29.50
CA PHE A 250 13.35 -10.33 -29.78
C PHE A 250 14.27 -9.27 -30.39
N SER A 251 15.35 -8.97 -29.70
CA SER A 251 16.37 -8.05 -30.19
C SER A 251 17.38 -8.82 -31.09
N VAL A 252 17.35 -8.53 -32.38
CA VAL A 252 18.29 -9.13 -33.36
C VAL A 252 19.72 -8.65 -33.09
N THR A 253 19.89 -7.42 -32.59
CA THR A 253 21.20 -6.83 -32.31
C THR A 253 21.88 -7.47 -31.11
N ALA A 254 21.09 -7.80 -30.08
CA ALA A 254 21.59 -8.42 -28.86
C ALA A 254 21.49 -9.95 -28.85
N LEU A 255 20.85 -10.56 -29.88
CA LEU A 255 20.51 -11.98 -29.94
C LEU A 255 19.86 -12.49 -28.65
N ALA A 256 18.88 -11.73 -28.16
CA ALA A 256 18.27 -11.94 -26.87
C ALA A 256 16.76 -11.65 -26.89
N ASP A 257 16.01 -12.40 -26.10
CA ASP A 257 14.63 -12.09 -25.78
C ASP A 257 14.59 -10.96 -24.74
N GLN A 258 13.79 -9.93 -25.05
CA GLN A 258 13.55 -8.81 -24.16
C GLN A 258 12.12 -8.91 -23.62
N VAL A 259 11.98 -8.81 -22.31
CA VAL A 259 10.68 -8.82 -21.64
C VAL A 259 10.58 -7.58 -20.77
N VAL A 260 9.49 -6.84 -20.95
CA VAL A 260 9.19 -5.62 -20.21
C VAL A 260 7.81 -5.76 -19.60
N ALA A 261 7.68 -5.54 -18.31
CA ALA A 261 6.41 -5.34 -17.65
C ALA A 261 6.31 -3.89 -17.22
N HIS A 262 5.17 -3.24 -17.45
CA HIS A 262 4.97 -1.86 -17.07
C HIS A 262 3.54 -1.58 -16.61
N THR A 263 3.37 -0.51 -15.85
CA THR A 263 2.08 -0.04 -15.34
C THR A 263 2.07 1.48 -15.23
N ILE A 264 0.90 2.09 -15.34
CA ILE A 264 0.71 3.55 -15.21
C ILE A 264 -0.37 3.80 -14.16
N TYR A 265 -0.05 4.59 -13.14
CA TYR A 265 -0.93 4.86 -12.03
C TYR A 265 -0.65 6.23 -11.38
N GLY A 266 -1.54 6.65 -10.49
CA GLY A 266 -1.38 7.82 -9.65
C GLY A 266 -2.19 7.70 -8.38
N ALA A 267 -1.81 8.45 -7.36
CA ALA A 267 -2.55 8.56 -6.11
C ALA A 267 -2.52 9.99 -5.59
N VAL A 268 -3.50 10.34 -4.78
CA VAL A 268 -3.58 11.64 -4.11
C VAL A 268 -4.22 11.48 -2.74
N LEU A 269 -3.69 12.18 -1.74
CA LEU A 269 -4.36 12.33 -0.45
C LEU A 269 -5.52 13.33 -0.62
N ALA A 270 -6.75 12.80 -0.66
CA ALA A 270 -7.94 13.59 -0.89
C ALA A 270 -8.40 14.34 0.36
N PHE A 271 -8.23 13.72 1.52
CA PHE A 271 -8.69 14.25 2.81
C PHE A 271 -7.63 13.94 3.89
N GLY A 272 -6.71 14.88 4.15
CA GLY A 272 -5.68 14.74 5.18
C GLY A 272 -6.24 14.67 6.60
N ASP A 273 -7.42 15.27 6.85
CA ASP A 273 -8.15 15.20 8.12
C ASP A 273 -8.69 13.80 8.46
N ARG A 274 -8.65 12.86 7.51
CA ARG A 274 -9.06 11.45 7.69
C ARG A 274 -7.89 10.50 7.84
N VAL A 275 -6.69 11.03 8.06
CA VAL A 275 -5.47 10.28 8.32
C VAL A 275 -4.91 10.73 9.66
N TYR A 276 -4.47 9.78 10.44
CA TYR A 276 -3.77 9.99 11.71
C TYR A 276 -2.49 9.16 11.70
N GLU A 277 -1.36 9.81 11.87
CA GLU A 277 -0.05 9.21 11.78
C GLU A 277 0.55 9.00 13.16
N TYR A 278 1.25 7.89 13.34
CA TYR A 278 2.00 7.56 14.54
C TYR A 278 3.49 7.56 14.21
N HIS A 279 4.23 8.34 14.96
CA HIS A 279 5.68 8.47 14.85
C HIS A 279 6.40 7.90 16.06
N ASN A 280 7.65 7.50 15.86
CA ASN A 280 8.68 7.38 16.89
C ASN A 280 9.45 8.70 16.92
N VAL A 281 9.58 9.35 18.07
CA VAL A 281 10.34 10.61 18.24
C VAL A 281 11.52 10.41 19.17
#